data_2f65e5d14acc1aaa518472b2a48d212c
#
_entry.id   2f65e5d14acc1aaa518472b2a48d212c
#
_cell.length_a   1.000
_cell.length_b   1.000
_cell.length_c   1.000
_cell.angle_alpha   90.00
_cell.angle_beta   90.00
_cell.angle_gamma   90.00
#
_symmetry.space_group_name_H-M   'P 1'
#
loop_
_entity.id
_entity.type
_entity.pdbx_description
1 polymer ?
#
loop_
_entity_poly.entity_id
_entity_poly.type
_entity_poly.pdbx_seq_one_letter_code
_entity_poly.pdbx_strand_id
1 'polypeptide(L)'
;ANDVAVNPNNNSSSLTPIWSEDFSGGFPVLWSTNSTNMSGAFATCPWVWTTDGTWGYWNGNNGASPSNGITSTSAADGYLICDTDSANHYANGQPSGSTYQYIESLVTTNAIDLSAYPAVSLEFEHLFRYNNLGNGSFTPPTVYVSSDSVNWTPYLVNSGIANNTQSSNPEYTSINISNVAGNQSTVYIRFCWVARCYYWMIDDIKIVETDPNRLEISDHTYGGWWLGYQATGDIGIDYTFNPMNQANQNPYRMEAVVKNNGATSQANTKLHASVSDALGNVITTASSNPITSMVNGYDTLATNTNFSPTSYGYHDISFWASSDSFPSTDTLIRGTVVTDTVYGVDYDWNTDGANAGSGYFLGRSCGGQVLANAFDIYENTTLTSISFHVNDKSCVGAELNIELYETNGQIWLEESDPHILTASDINSWVTIPLLTPYPLFAGTSYMAAVRGRQHPLDTSLISSTTNPNTSRYLQDNCGSGTWYTISKALLIRMNFGTIN
;
A
#
# COMPACT_ATOMS: atom_id res chain seq x y z
N ALA A 1 2.83 4.38 -22.63
CA ALA A 1 2.12 5.07 -21.57
C ALA A 1 2.87 4.77 -20.29
N ASN A 2 3.45 5.78 -19.70
CA ASN A 2 4.20 5.63 -18.47
C ASN A 2 3.20 5.65 -17.35
N ASP A 3 2.93 4.51 -16.75
CA ASP A 3 2.52 4.52 -15.38
C ASP A 3 3.74 4.98 -14.58
N VAL A 4 3.67 6.19 -14.20
CA VAL A 4 4.41 6.61 -13.06
C VAL A 4 3.71 5.89 -11.93
N ALA A 5 4.23 4.72 -11.52
CA ALA A 5 4.24 4.45 -10.09
C ALA A 5 4.49 5.81 -9.47
N VAL A 6 3.54 6.34 -8.72
CA VAL A 6 3.67 7.66 -8.15
C VAL A 6 5.01 7.68 -7.46
N ASN A 7 6.01 8.04 -8.23
CA ASN A 7 7.10 8.77 -7.69
C ASN A 7 6.40 10.10 -7.38
N PRO A 8 6.04 10.42 -6.14
CA PRO A 8 5.74 11.79 -5.81
C PRO A 8 6.96 12.49 -6.35
N ASN A 9 6.77 13.24 -7.43
CA ASN A 9 7.86 14.00 -8.00
C ASN A 9 8.57 14.55 -6.80
N ASN A 10 9.87 14.29 -6.69
CA ASN A 10 10.74 14.93 -5.73
C ASN A 10 10.66 16.45 -5.98
N ASN A 11 9.52 17.03 -5.69
CA ASN A 11 9.40 18.40 -5.27
C ASN A 11 9.86 18.44 -3.81
N SER A 12 11.02 17.82 -3.55
CA SER A 12 11.89 18.38 -2.53
C SER A 12 11.93 19.86 -2.86
N SER A 13 11.40 20.68 -1.96
CA SER A 13 11.57 22.12 -2.07
C SER A 13 13.00 22.34 -2.54
N SER A 14 13.20 23.09 -3.61
CA SER A 14 14.54 23.48 -4.10
C SER A 14 15.25 24.38 -3.07
N LEU A 15 14.68 24.50 -1.88
CA LEU A 15 15.17 25.24 -0.74
C LEU A 15 16.37 24.49 -0.15
N THR A 16 17.45 25.23 0.08
CA THR A 16 18.60 24.69 0.80
C THR A 16 18.15 24.22 2.20
N PRO A 17 18.41 22.97 2.58
CA PRO A 17 18.08 22.51 3.92
C PRO A 17 18.69 23.39 4.99
N ILE A 18 17.93 23.74 6.01
CA ILE A 18 18.41 24.39 7.23
C ILE A 18 19.27 23.40 8.03
N TRP A 19 18.84 22.16 8.03
CA TRP A 19 19.49 21.04 8.68
C TRP A 19 19.14 19.74 7.93
N SER A 20 20.10 18.79 7.88
CA SER A 20 19.85 17.49 7.22
C SER A 20 20.69 16.38 7.84
N GLU A 21 20.23 15.15 7.67
CA GLU A 21 20.90 13.89 8.00
C GLU A 21 20.59 12.85 6.92
N ASP A 22 21.62 12.38 6.24
CA ASP A 22 21.58 11.37 5.17
C ASP A 22 22.21 10.03 5.58
N PHE A 23 22.60 9.91 6.85
CA PHE A 23 23.20 8.72 7.44
C PHE A 23 24.50 8.22 6.78
N SER A 24 25.11 8.97 5.88
CA SER A 24 26.40 8.61 5.26
C SER A 24 27.55 8.43 6.27
N GLY A 25 27.43 9.04 7.45
CA GLY A 25 28.35 8.90 8.57
C GLY A 25 28.08 7.73 9.52
N GLY A 26 27.06 6.90 9.23
CA GLY A 26 26.59 5.86 10.15
C GLY A 26 25.53 6.37 11.14
N PHE A 27 25.30 5.67 12.25
CA PHE A 27 24.36 6.12 13.28
C PHE A 27 24.90 7.41 13.93
N PRO A 28 24.13 8.53 13.92
CA PRO A 28 24.62 9.81 14.43
C PRO A 28 24.97 9.74 15.93
N VAL A 29 26.20 10.11 16.28
CA VAL A 29 26.78 9.90 17.62
C VAL A 29 25.99 10.58 18.74
N LEU A 30 25.36 11.73 18.44
CA LEU A 30 24.61 12.51 19.44
C LEU A 30 23.13 12.14 19.51
N TRP A 31 22.67 11.21 18.65
CA TRP A 31 21.32 10.70 18.72
C TRP A 31 21.18 9.63 19.78
N SER A 32 19.97 9.46 20.27
CA SER A 32 19.64 8.42 21.23
C SER A 32 18.56 7.50 20.68
N THR A 33 18.70 6.21 21.00
CA THR A 33 17.64 5.23 20.72
C THR A 33 17.16 4.61 22.03
N ASN A 34 15.87 4.35 22.13
CA ASN A 34 15.27 3.65 23.25
C ASN A 34 14.25 2.65 22.72
N SER A 35 14.11 1.53 23.42
CA SER A 35 13.14 0.51 23.05
C SER A 35 12.56 -0.14 24.30
N THR A 36 11.24 -0.23 24.35
CA THR A 36 10.50 -0.80 25.47
C THR A 36 9.53 -1.85 24.97
N ASN A 37 9.65 -3.08 25.48
CA ASN A 37 8.63 -4.09 25.27
C ASN A 37 7.43 -3.79 26.17
N MET A 38 6.29 -3.48 25.57
CA MET A 38 5.09 -3.02 26.26
C MET A 38 4.43 -4.10 27.13
N SER A 39 4.76 -5.36 26.94
CA SER A 39 4.29 -6.49 27.76
C SER A 39 5.29 -6.94 28.83
N GLY A 40 6.43 -6.25 28.96
CA GLY A 40 7.45 -6.59 29.95
C GLY A 40 8.26 -7.85 29.61
N ALA A 41 8.16 -8.37 28.38
CA ALA A 41 8.86 -9.58 27.93
C ALA A 41 10.22 -9.26 27.27
N PHE A 42 10.83 -10.20 26.60
CA PHE A 42 12.23 -10.31 26.26
C PHE A 42 12.76 -9.31 25.21
N ALA A 43 11.98 -9.02 24.18
CA ALA A 43 12.54 -8.32 23.01
C ALA A 43 12.55 -6.82 23.17
N THR A 44 13.65 -6.20 22.77
CA THR A 44 13.74 -4.78 22.46
C THR A 44 14.11 -4.63 20.99
N CYS A 45 13.75 -3.51 20.40
CA CYS A 45 14.00 -3.21 19.00
C CYS A 45 14.54 -1.78 18.88
N PRO A 46 15.78 -1.51 19.27
CA PRO A 46 16.37 -0.20 19.06
C PRO A 46 16.51 0.09 17.57
N TRP A 47 16.39 1.35 17.20
CA TRP A 47 16.74 1.80 15.86
C TRP A 47 18.22 1.56 15.59
N VAL A 48 18.53 1.04 14.42
CA VAL A 48 19.89 0.72 14.00
C VAL A 48 20.18 1.29 12.62
N TRP A 49 21.41 1.65 12.39
CA TRP A 49 21.92 2.01 11.08
C TRP A 49 22.28 0.76 10.28
N THR A 50 21.97 0.76 8.99
CA THR A 50 22.29 -0.36 8.09
C THR A 50 22.28 0.08 6.64
N THR A 51 22.91 -0.70 5.78
CA THR A 51 22.76 -0.72 4.33
C THR A 51 21.95 -1.94 3.84
N ASP A 52 21.51 -2.79 4.78
CA ASP A 52 20.75 -4.02 4.51
C ASP A 52 19.41 -3.99 5.25
N GLY A 53 18.32 -3.93 4.50
CA GLY A 53 16.95 -3.90 5.04
C GLY A 53 16.30 -5.28 5.17
N THR A 54 17.02 -6.37 4.95
CA THR A 54 16.45 -7.73 4.86
C THR A 54 16.65 -8.55 6.13
N TRP A 55 16.32 -8.02 7.31
CA TRP A 55 16.68 -8.67 8.58
C TRP A 55 15.61 -9.53 9.21
N GLY A 56 14.35 -9.16 9.10
CA GLY A 56 13.25 -9.83 9.78
C GLY A 56 12.72 -11.06 9.08
N TYR A 57 11.85 -11.79 9.75
CA TYR A 57 11.18 -12.96 9.17
C TYR A 57 10.33 -12.61 7.95
N TRP A 58 9.51 -11.54 8.05
CA TRP A 58 8.65 -11.06 6.97
C TRP A 58 9.35 -10.05 6.04
N ASN A 59 10.47 -9.50 6.47
CA ASN A 59 11.30 -8.57 5.72
C ASN A 59 12.53 -9.23 5.09
N GLY A 60 12.90 -10.40 5.55
CA GLY A 60 14.13 -11.08 5.18
C GLY A 60 13.93 -12.35 4.40
N ASN A 61 14.98 -13.20 4.43
CA ASN A 61 15.15 -14.39 3.63
C ASN A 61 14.17 -15.53 3.91
N ASN A 62 13.40 -15.48 4.99
CA ASN A 62 12.48 -16.54 5.39
C ASN A 62 11.01 -16.19 5.16
N GLY A 63 10.71 -14.96 4.78
CA GLY A 63 9.35 -14.49 4.54
C GLY A 63 8.86 -14.75 3.12
N ALA A 64 7.56 -14.81 2.95
CA ALA A 64 6.91 -14.93 1.65
C ALA A 64 7.06 -13.65 0.79
N SER A 65 7.60 -12.59 1.34
CA SER A 65 7.83 -11.31 0.66
C SER A 65 9.13 -10.72 1.16
N PRO A 66 10.29 -11.07 0.58
CA PRO A 66 11.51 -10.36 0.89
C PRO A 66 11.30 -8.88 0.53
N SER A 67 11.38 -8.00 1.52
CA SER A 67 11.48 -6.59 1.27
C SER A 67 12.92 -6.30 0.89
N ASN A 68 13.12 -5.68 -0.23
CA ASN A 68 14.38 -4.96 -0.46
C ASN A 68 14.42 -3.79 0.52
N GLY A 69 15.58 -3.29 0.87
CA GLY A 69 15.72 -2.09 1.68
C GLY A 69 15.00 -0.88 1.06
N ILE A 70 14.98 0.22 1.77
CA ILE A 70 14.49 1.48 1.23
C ILE A 70 15.27 1.85 -0.05
N THR A 71 14.59 2.49 -1.00
CA THR A 71 15.20 3.02 -2.23
C THR A 71 15.24 4.54 -2.22
N SER A 72 15.56 5.12 -1.06
CA SER A 72 15.73 6.56 -0.86
C SER A 72 16.87 7.14 -1.67
N THR A 73 16.94 8.45 -1.72
CA THR A 73 17.93 9.19 -2.53
C THR A 73 19.37 8.82 -2.16
N SER A 74 19.67 8.64 -0.85
CA SER A 74 21.01 8.26 -0.34
C SER A 74 21.08 6.83 0.21
N ALA A 75 20.14 5.96 -0.10
CA ALA A 75 20.05 4.59 0.46
C ALA A 75 21.34 3.77 0.41
N ALA A 76 22.20 4.03 -0.59
CA ALA A 76 23.50 3.34 -0.74
C ALA A 76 24.48 3.68 0.40
N ASP A 77 24.32 4.84 1.03
CA ASP A 77 25.17 5.33 2.11
C ASP A 77 24.69 4.84 3.48
N GLY A 78 23.49 4.26 3.53
CA GLY A 78 22.86 3.69 4.73
C GLY A 78 21.68 4.51 5.23
N TYR A 79 20.88 3.90 6.08
CA TYR A 79 19.64 4.46 6.64
C TYR A 79 19.35 3.86 8.02
N LEU A 80 18.38 4.39 8.72
CA LEU A 80 17.92 3.79 9.99
C LEU A 80 16.76 2.83 9.76
N ILE A 81 16.77 1.71 10.48
CA ILE A 81 15.71 0.73 10.52
C ILE A 81 15.31 0.38 11.95
N CYS A 82 14.00 0.20 12.15
CA CYS A 82 13.42 -0.47 13.30
C CYS A 82 12.61 -1.68 12.79
N ASP A 83 13.07 -2.91 13.09
CA ASP A 83 12.47 -4.15 12.62
C ASP A 83 11.94 -4.97 13.80
N THR A 84 10.67 -4.73 14.15
CA THR A 84 10.00 -5.45 15.26
C THR A 84 9.70 -6.90 14.93
N ASP A 85 9.64 -7.27 13.67
CA ASP A 85 9.51 -8.65 13.23
C ASP A 85 10.79 -9.45 13.53
N SER A 86 11.94 -8.89 13.18
CA SER A 86 13.24 -9.46 13.55
C SER A 86 13.40 -9.58 15.07
N ALA A 87 13.06 -8.54 15.81
CA ALA A 87 13.20 -8.51 17.27
C ALA A 87 12.31 -9.54 17.97
N ASN A 88 11.12 -9.81 17.44
CA ASN A 88 10.17 -10.78 17.99
C ASN A 88 10.42 -12.23 17.51
N HIS A 89 11.31 -12.45 16.55
CA HIS A 89 11.52 -13.77 15.98
C HIS A 89 12.36 -14.67 16.91
N TYR A 90 11.99 -15.94 17.01
CA TYR A 90 12.67 -16.92 17.88
C TYR A 90 14.17 -17.07 17.56
N ALA A 91 14.59 -16.87 16.31
CA ALA A 91 16.00 -16.91 15.92
C ALA A 91 16.84 -15.81 16.61
N ASN A 92 16.20 -14.77 17.12
CA ASN A 92 16.82 -13.67 17.85
C ASN A 92 16.65 -13.78 19.39
N GLY A 93 16.48 -15.01 19.89
CA GLY A 93 16.42 -15.31 21.31
C GLY A 93 15.03 -15.34 21.93
N GLN A 94 13.96 -15.17 21.14
CA GLN A 94 12.61 -15.40 21.62
C GLN A 94 12.37 -16.89 21.82
N PRO A 95 11.66 -17.32 22.90
CA PRO A 95 11.28 -18.73 23.05
C PRO A 95 10.43 -19.20 21.87
N SER A 96 10.68 -20.40 21.38
CA SER A 96 9.89 -21.01 20.32
C SER A 96 8.41 -21.08 20.75
N GLY A 97 7.50 -20.62 19.86
CA GLY A 97 6.08 -20.56 20.14
C GLY A 97 5.63 -19.33 20.95
N SER A 98 6.53 -18.38 21.23
CA SER A 98 6.17 -17.11 21.86
C SER A 98 5.24 -16.30 20.99
N THR A 99 4.25 -15.65 21.59
CA THR A 99 3.42 -14.66 20.90
C THR A 99 4.23 -13.39 20.70
N TYR A 100 4.22 -12.84 19.50
CA TYR A 100 4.82 -11.55 19.20
C TYR A 100 4.24 -10.45 20.09
N GLN A 101 5.11 -9.64 20.67
CA GLN A 101 4.76 -8.59 21.62
C GLN A 101 4.91 -7.21 20.97
N TYR A 102 4.08 -6.26 21.41
CA TYR A 102 4.24 -4.87 21.00
C TYR A 102 5.50 -4.28 21.61
N ILE A 103 6.31 -3.65 20.76
CA ILE A 103 7.54 -2.95 21.13
C ILE A 103 7.38 -1.50 20.72
N GLU A 104 7.59 -0.58 21.65
CA GLU A 104 7.77 0.83 21.37
C GLU A 104 9.25 1.10 21.12
N SER A 105 9.58 1.73 20.03
CA SER A 105 10.96 2.00 19.62
C SER A 105 11.09 3.45 19.20
N LEU A 106 12.00 4.15 19.85
CA LEU A 106 12.22 5.58 19.72
C LEU A 106 13.64 5.84 19.20
N VAL A 107 13.79 6.78 18.27
CA VAL A 107 15.06 7.42 17.95
C VAL A 107 14.88 8.93 18.03
N THR A 108 15.79 9.62 18.69
CA THR A 108 15.69 11.06 18.96
C THR A 108 16.98 11.75 18.53
N THR A 109 16.84 12.86 17.79
CA THR A 109 17.94 13.71 17.35
C THR A 109 18.61 14.40 18.54
N ASN A 110 19.82 14.92 18.33
CA ASN A 110 20.33 16.01 19.17
C ASN A 110 19.55 17.30 18.95
N ALA A 111 19.84 18.31 19.74
CA ALA A 111 19.25 19.64 19.60
C ALA A 111 19.59 20.27 18.23
N ILE A 112 18.60 20.86 17.60
CA ILE A 112 18.70 21.58 16.34
C ILE A 112 18.30 23.04 16.60
N ASP A 113 19.10 23.99 16.13
CA ASP A 113 18.83 25.42 16.27
C ASP A 113 18.03 25.93 15.06
N LEU A 114 16.80 26.38 15.31
CA LEU A 114 15.89 26.98 14.34
C LEU A 114 15.48 28.41 14.71
N SER A 115 16.27 29.09 15.54
CA SER A 115 15.96 30.41 16.07
C SER A 115 15.79 31.50 15.02
N ALA A 116 16.38 31.34 13.83
CA ALA A 116 16.25 32.28 12.72
C ALA A 116 15.06 31.99 11.78
N TYR A 117 14.32 30.89 11.99
CA TYR A 117 13.33 30.37 11.04
C TYR A 117 11.95 30.28 11.68
N PRO A 118 11.04 31.22 11.38
CA PRO A 118 9.71 31.23 11.99
C PRO A 118 8.77 30.14 11.46
N ALA A 119 8.99 29.66 10.22
CA ALA A 119 8.16 28.66 9.56
C ALA A 119 9.04 27.56 8.97
N VAL A 120 8.89 26.34 9.46
CA VAL A 120 9.75 25.20 9.11
C VAL A 120 8.95 23.91 8.92
N SER A 121 9.37 23.11 7.94
CA SER A 121 8.86 21.76 7.70
C SER A 121 9.98 20.73 7.90
N LEU A 122 9.59 19.61 8.50
CA LEU A 122 10.38 18.38 8.53
C LEU A 122 10.01 17.55 7.28
N GLU A 123 11.01 17.18 6.52
CA GLU A 123 10.87 16.34 5.34
C GLU A 123 11.79 15.11 5.48
N PHE A 124 11.33 13.95 5.00
CA PHE A 124 12.12 12.72 5.01
C PHE A 124 11.58 11.69 4.03
N GLU A 125 12.45 10.79 3.60
CA GLU A 125 12.10 9.60 2.83
C GLU A 125 11.98 8.41 3.78
N HIS A 126 10.98 7.55 3.57
CA HIS A 126 10.78 6.40 4.44
C HIS A 126 10.11 5.23 3.72
N LEU A 127 10.19 4.07 4.35
CA LEU A 127 9.47 2.86 3.96
C LEU A 127 8.99 2.17 5.22
N PHE A 128 7.69 1.88 5.30
CA PHE A 128 7.18 1.07 6.39
C PHE A 128 6.16 0.04 5.90
N ARG A 129 6.02 -1.00 6.68
CA ARG A 129 4.91 -1.94 6.63
C ARG A 129 4.47 -2.21 8.05
N TYR A 130 3.17 -2.24 8.29
CA TYR A 130 2.66 -2.54 9.61
C TYR A 130 1.42 -3.42 9.59
N ASN A 131 1.12 -4.05 10.74
CA ASN A 131 -0.09 -4.81 10.97
C ASN A 131 -0.52 -4.69 12.42
N ASN A 132 -1.74 -4.20 12.68
CA ASN A 132 -2.27 -4.06 14.02
C ASN A 132 -2.88 -5.35 14.58
N LEU A 133 -3.04 -6.40 13.78
CA LEU A 133 -3.56 -7.72 14.13
C LEU A 133 -4.84 -7.69 14.98
N GLY A 134 -5.70 -6.70 14.76
CA GLY A 134 -6.98 -6.57 15.43
C GLY A 134 -6.92 -6.09 16.89
N ASN A 135 -5.78 -5.58 17.35
CA ASN A 135 -5.66 -4.99 18.68
C ASN A 135 -5.73 -3.46 18.59
N GLY A 136 -6.75 -2.84 19.18
CA GLY A 136 -7.03 -1.40 19.12
C GLY A 136 -5.96 -0.48 19.75
N SER A 137 -4.80 -1.01 20.14
CA SER A 137 -3.66 -0.24 20.65
C SER A 137 -2.64 0.15 19.59
N PHE A 138 -2.99 0.02 18.30
CA PHE A 138 -2.08 0.39 17.23
C PHE A 138 -1.95 1.91 17.11
N THR A 139 -0.71 2.36 17.08
CA THR A 139 -0.36 3.76 16.75
C THR A 139 0.35 3.78 15.41
N PRO A 140 -0.12 4.56 14.41
CA PRO A 140 0.62 4.76 13.17
C PRO A 140 2.06 5.22 13.44
N PRO A 141 2.99 5.06 12.49
CA PRO A 141 4.30 5.68 12.58
C PRO A 141 4.12 7.15 12.98
N THR A 142 4.82 7.58 14.03
CA THR A 142 4.60 8.91 14.61
C THR A 142 5.92 9.64 14.74
N VAL A 143 5.93 10.89 14.29
CA VAL A 143 7.01 11.83 14.59
C VAL A 143 6.59 12.73 15.73
N TYR A 144 7.43 12.87 16.73
CA TYR A 144 7.25 13.82 17.81
C TYR A 144 8.25 14.96 17.68
N VAL A 145 7.80 16.18 17.94
CA VAL A 145 8.63 17.39 17.94
C VAL A 145 8.56 18.04 19.31
N SER A 146 9.69 18.49 19.81
CA SER A 146 9.78 19.16 21.10
C SER A 146 10.79 20.30 21.05
N SER A 147 10.50 21.40 21.76
CA SER A 147 11.46 22.50 21.98
C SER A 147 12.19 22.42 23.34
N ASP A 148 11.87 21.44 24.18
CA ASP A 148 12.41 21.33 25.55
C ASP A 148 12.81 19.89 25.95
N SER A 149 12.65 18.92 25.05
CA SER A 149 12.85 17.49 25.26
C SER A 149 11.93 16.81 26.31
N VAL A 150 10.97 17.55 26.84
CA VAL A 150 10.01 17.09 27.87
C VAL A 150 8.61 17.03 27.31
N ASN A 151 8.16 18.12 26.68
CA ASN A 151 6.83 18.23 26.09
C ASN A 151 6.91 17.90 24.60
N TRP A 152 6.20 16.87 24.17
CA TRP A 152 6.28 16.34 22.82
C TRP A 152 4.94 16.48 22.09
N THR A 153 4.96 17.09 20.91
CA THR A 153 3.80 17.20 20.03
C THR A 153 3.87 16.10 18.98
N PRO A 154 2.83 15.22 18.89
CA PRO A 154 2.79 14.14 17.91
C PRO A 154 2.31 14.62 16.53
N TYR A 155 2.90 14.05 15.48
CA TYR A 155 2.49 14.15 14.10
C TYR A 155 2.38 12.73 13.54
N LEU A 156 1.18 12.32 13.15
CA LEU A 156 0.94 11.00 12.59
C LEU A 156 1.45 10.95 11.15
N VAL A 157 2.20 9.90 10.83
CA VAL A 157 2.68 9.64 9.50
C VAL A 157 1.78 8.59 8.85
N ASN A 158 1.18 8.93 7.71
CA ASN A 158 0.34 8.02 6.91
C ASN A 158 -0.80 7.34 7.70
N SER A 159 -1.57 8.12 8.41
CA SER A 159 -2.71 7.62 9.21
C SER A 159 -3.82 6.94 8.40
N GLY A 160 -3.81 7.10 7.06
CA GLY A 160 -4.82 6.53 6.15
C GLY A 160 -4.45 5.19 5.51
N ILE A 161 -3.23 4.67 5.74
CA ILE A 161 -2.84 3.39 5.14
C ILE A 161 -3.59 2.23 5.79
N ALA A 162 -4.16 1.36 4.96
CA ALA A 162 -4.87 0.18 5.41
C ALA A 162 -3.94 -0.80 6.15
N ASN A 163 -4.53 -1.54 7.09
CA ASN A 163 -3.83 -2.56 7.85
C ASN A 163 -3.17 -3.61 6.95
N ASN A 164 -1.96 -4.03 7.29
CA ASN A 164 -1.15 -5.01 6.55
C ASN A 164 -0.73 -4.55 5.14
N THR A 165 -0.61 -3.25 4.94
CA THR A 165 -0.06 -2.67 3.71
C THR A 165 1.32 -2.10 3.94
N GLN A 166 2.03 -1.87 2.85
CA GLN A 166 3.34 -1.24 2.81
C GLN A 166 3.20 0.14 2.18
N SER A 167 3.94 1.12 2.67
CA SER A 167 4.06 2.42 2.01
C SER A 167 4.71 2.28 0.63
N SER A 168 4.67 3.34 -0.17
CA SER A 168 5.55 3.48 -1.34
C SER A 168 7.02 3.32 -0.94
N ASN A 169 7.89 2.98 -1.89
CA ASN A 169 9.32 2.81 -1.62
C ASN A 169 10.19 3.65 -2.59
N PRO A 170 10.77 4.77 -2.14
CA PRO A 170 10.51 5.43 -0.87
C PRO A 170 9.16 6.13 -0.90
N GLU A 171 8.61 6.41 0.27
CA GLU A 171 7.59 7.42 0.44
C GLU A 171 8.21 8.70 0.96
N TYR A 172 7.82 9.81 0.39
CA TYR A 172 8.26 11.14 0.84
C TYR A 172 7.20 11.75 1.75
N THR A 173 7.62 12.22 2.91
CA THR A 173 6.74 12.89 3.88
C THR A 173 7.24 14.30 4.19
N SER A 174 6.32 15.26 4.21
CA SER A 174 6.55 16.64 4.65
C SER A 174 5.55 17.00 5.73
N ILE A 175 6.04 17.53 6.84
CA ILE A 175 5.25 17.89 8.03
C ILE A 175 5.61 19.32 8.44
N ASN A 176 4.65 20.24 8.42
CA ASN A 176 4.86 21.56 9.00
C ASN A 176 4.99 21.45 10.52
N ILE A 177 6.14 21.78 11.05
CA ILE A 177 6.46 21.74 12.48
C ILE A 177 6.58 23.14 13.11
N SER A 178 6.22 24.20 12.39
CA SER A 178 6.39 25.59 12.80
C SER A 178 5.81 25.90 14.16
N ASN A 179 4.65 25.33 14.49
CA ASN A 179 3.96 25.57 15.77
C ASN A 179 4.79 25.21 16.99
N VAL A 180 5.73 24.28 16.87
CA VAL A 180 6.59 23.79 17.96
C VAL A 180 8.02 24.25 17.77
N ALA A 181 8.50 24.23 16.52
CA ALA A 181 9.89 24.38 16.16
C ALA A 181 10.27 25.81 15.69
N GLY A 182 9.28 26.58 15.20
CA GLY A 182 9.54 27.93 14.68
C GLY A 182 10.13 28.87 15.71
N ASN A 183 11.22 29.57 15.34
CA ASN A 183 11.98 30.49 16.19
C ASN A 183 12.57 29.86 17.48
N GLN A 184 12.69 28.53 17.55
CA GLN A 184 13.26 27.86 18.72
C GLN A 184 14.75 27.60 18.54
N SER A 185 15.56 27.96 19.55
CA SER A 185 16.98 27.66 19.55
C SER A 185 17.33 26.21 19.89
N THR A 186 16.31 25.44 20.28
CA THR A 186 16.48 24.04 20.69
C THR A 186 15.26 23.27 20.22
N VAL A 187 15.44 22.40 19.24
CA VAL A 187 14.39 21.53 18.71
C VAL A 187 14.90 20.10 18.67
N TYR A 188 14.07 19.18 19.08
CA TYR A 188 14.31 17.74 19.00
C TYR A 188 13.25 17.07 18.13
N ILE A 189 13.67 16.17 17.27
CA ILE A 189 12.81 15.31 16.48
C ILE A 189 12.91 13.88 16.99
N ARG A 190 11.78 13.20 17.16
CA ARG A 190 11.74 11.82 17.61
C ARG A 190 10.86 11.00 16.69
N PHE A 191 11.38 9.94 16.12
CA PHE A 191 10.61 8.93 15.38
C PHE A 191 10.22 7.82 16.35
N CYS A 192 8.94 7.45 16.34
CA CYS A 192 8.35 6.45 17.22
C CYS A 192 7.65 5.38 16.41
N TRP A 193 8.12 4.15 16.57
CA TRP A 193 7.51 2.96 16.00
C TRP A 193 6.92 2.10 17.11
N VAL A 194 5.61 1.81 17.03
CA VAL A 194 4.93 0.91 17.96
C VAL A 194 4.30 -0.22 17.18
N ALA A 195 4.93 -1.37 17.19
CA ALA A 195 4.45 -2.52 16.44
C ALA A 195 4.92 -3.84 17.08
N ARG A 196 4.37 -4.95 16.60
CA ARG A 196 4.83 -6.29 16.93
C ARG A 196 5.33 -7.09 15.73
N CYS A 197 5.05 -6.60 14.52
CA CYS A 197 5.49 -7.17 13.25
C CYS A 197 5.97 -6.06 12.34
N TYR A 198 6.78 -6.44 11.36
CA TYR A 198 7.28 -5.61 10.27
C TYR A 198 8.22 -4.51 10.74
N TYR A 199 8.33 -3.41 10.00
CA TYR A 199 9.45 -2.48 10.10
C TYR A 199 9.07 -1.06 9.71
N TRP A 200 9.92 -0.13 10.09
CA TRP A 200 10.00 1.23 9.58
C TRP A 200 11.45 1.57 9.27
N MET A 201 11.73 2.03 8.06
CA MET A 201 13.01 2.55 7.58
C MET A 201 12.86 4.04 7.31
N ILE A 202 13.86 4.84 7.69
CA ILE A 202 13.87 6.29 7.47
C ILE A 202 15.23 6.74 6.94
N ASP A 203 15.21 7.73 6.04
CA ASP A 203 16.39 8.28 5.39
C ASP A 203 16.15 9.72 4.91
N ASP A 204 17.21 10.39 4.45
CA ASP A 204 17.17 11.71 3.83
C ASP A 204 16.34 12.74 4.61
N ILE A 205 16.58 12.81 5.93
CA ILE A 205 15.86 13.71 6.82
C ILE A 205 16.37 15.12 6.66
N LYS A 206 15.48 16.09 6.51
CA LYS A 206 15.85 17.50 6.43
C LYS A 206 14.80 18.41 7.06
N ILE A 207 15.23 19.59 7.50
CA ILE A 207 14.38 20.69 7.89
C ILE A 207 14.58 21.80 6.88
N VAL A 208 13.49 22.33 6.35
CA VAL A 208 13.46 23.39 5.34
C VAL A 208 12.53 24.53 5.77
N GLU A 209 12.69 25.72 5.18
CA GLU A 209 11.66 26.77 5.34
C GLU A 209 10.35 26.31 4.74
N THR A 210 9.26 26.60 5.43
CA THR A 210 7.91 26.26 4.96
C THR A 210 7.37 27.34 4.06
N ASP A 211 6.95 26.98 2.83
CA ASP A 211 6.20 27.89 1.98
C ASP A 211 4.89 28.30 2.66
N PRO A 212 4.49 29.57 2.54
CA PRO A 212 3.23 30.02 3.13
C PRO A 212 2.02 29.26 2.56
N ASN A 213 2.06 28.88 1.30
CA ASN A 213 0.96 28.23 0.60
C ASN A 213 1.48 26.96 -0.09
N ARG A 214 1.21 25.79 0.48
CA ARG A 214 1.61 24.49 -0.09
C ARG A 214 0.53 23.45 0.16
N LEU A 215 -0.03 22.93 -0.92
CA LEU A 215 -0.90 21.77 -0.90
C LEU A 215 -0.18 20.57 -1.50
N GLU A 216 -0.47 19.41 -1.01
CA GLU A 216 -0.07 18.11 -1.58
C GLU A 216 -1.29 17.21 -1.71
N ILE A 217 -1.24 16.28 -2.65
CA ILE A 217 -2.25 15.27 -2.87
C ILE A 217 -1.64 13.88 -2.68
N SER A 218 -2.35 12.99 -2.01
CA SER A 218 -1.91 11.61 -1.77
C SER A 218 -3.12 10.67 -1.65
N ASP A 219 -2.86 9.38 -1.59
CA ASP A 219 -3.85 8.34 -1.32
C ASP A 219 -5.14 8.52 -2.15
N HIS A 220 -4.97 8.73 -3.45
CA HIS A 220 -6.10 8.88 -4.36
C HIS A 220 -6.74 7.52 -4.66
N THR A 221 -8.07 7.51 -4.73
CA THR A 221 -8.86 6.35 -5.11
C THR A 221 -9.76 6.66 -6.28
N TYR A 222 -10.08 5.65 -7.06
CA TYR A 222 -11.09 5.71 -8.11
C TYR A 222 -11.83 4.37 -8.20
N GLY A 223 -13.11 4.44 -8.49
CA GLY A 223 -13.93 3.23 -8.57
C GLY A 223 -13.99 2.50 -7.24
N GLY A 224 -14.77 1.51 -7.16
CA GLY A 224 -14.74 0.45 -6.23
C GLY A 224 -14.48 0.70 -4.76
N TRP A 225 -15.33 1.43 -4.13
CA TRP A 225 -15.48 1.28 -2.69
C TRP A 225 -16.05 -0.12 -2.45
N TRP A 226 -15.31 -0.96 -1.73
CA TRP A 226 -15.79 -2.30 -1.44
C TRP A 226 -17.04 -2.27 -0.53
N LEU A 227 -17.82 -3.33 -0.61
CA LEU A 227 -19.00 -3.47 0.25
C LEU A 227 -18.56 -3.44 1.72
N GLY A 228 -19.06 -2.47 2.47
CA GLY A 228 -18.66 -2.24 3.86
C GLY A 228 -17.55 -1.20 4.08
N TYR A 229 -16.97 -0.63 3.04
CA TYR A 229 -15.96 0.43 3.15
C TYR A 229 -16.36 1.52 4.16
N GLN A 230 -17.56 2.08 4.05
CA GLN A 230 -18.03 3.16 4.92
C GLN A 230 -18.16 2.74 6.39
N ALA A 231 -18.34 1.44 6.66
CA ALA A 231 -18.42 0.93 8.02
C ALA A 231 -17.05 0.74 8.67
N THR A 232 -16.01 0.47 7.87
CA THR A 232 -14.65 0.18 8.34
C THR A 232 -13.70 1.36 8.21
N GLY A 233 -14.01 2.33 7.35
CA GLY A 233 -13.12 3.46 7.03
C GLY A 233 -11.93 3.08 6.14
N ASP A 234 -11.95 1.90 5.53
CA ASP A 234 -10.89 1.45 4.63
C ASP A 234 -10.99 2.12 3.26
N ILE A 235 -9.87 2.21 2.55
CA ILE A 235 -9.81 2.66 1.16
C ILE A 235 -10.36 1.55 0.26
N GLY A 236 -11.15 1.91 -0.74
CA GLY A 236 -11.83 0.97 -1.63
C GLY A 236 -10.89 0.12 -2.49
N ILE A 237 -11.48 -0.84 -3.21
CA ILE A 237 -10.77 -1.68 -4.15
C ILE A 237 -10.58 -0.92 -5.47
N ASP A 238 -9.34 -0.84 -5.95
CA ASP A 238 -9.02 -0.31 -7.27
C ASP A 238 -9.29 -1.39 -8.33
N TYR A 239 -10.44 -1.34 -8.97
CA TYR A 239 -10.72 -2.21 -10.12
C TYR A 239 -10.01 -1.67 -11.36
N THR A 240 -8.90 -2.31 -11.72
CA THR A 240 -8.07 -1.91 -12.85
C THR A 240 -8.58 -2.46 -14.18
N PHE A 241 -9.27 -3.60 -14.16
CA PHE A 241 -10.12 -4.11 -15.24
C PHE A 241 -11.54 -4.18 -14.72
N ASN A 242 -12.45 -3.40 -15.30
CA ASN A 242 -13.78 -3.25 -14.76
C ASN A 242 -14.83 -3.45 -15.86
N PRO A 243 -15.66 -4.51 -15.80
CA PRO A 243 -16.75 -4.67 -16.75
C PRO A 243 -17.69 -3.46 -16.73
N MET A 244 -18.09 -2.96 -17.88
CA MET A 244 -18.87 -1.73 -18.01
C MET A 244 -20.17 -1.78 -17.21
N ASN A 245 -20.83 -2.92 -17.14
CA ASN A 245 -22.03 -3.08 -16.34
C ASN A 245 -21.78 -2.95 -14.84
N GLN A 246 -20.68 -3.51 -14.32
CA GLN A 246 -20.25 -3.35 -12.93
C GLN A 246 -19.88 -1.89 -12.63
N ALA A 247 -19.09 -1.28 -13.53
CA ALA A 247 -18.66 0.12 -13.41
C ALA A 247 -19.85 1.11 -13.45
N ASN A 248 -20.90 0.81 -14.20
CA ASN A 248 -22.09 1.67 -14.26
C ASN A 248 -23.00 1.51 -13.04
N GLN A 249 -23.01 0.37 -12.38
CA GLN A 249 -23.73 0.18 -11.11
C GLN A 249 -22.93 0.72 -9.91
N ASN A 250 -21.61 0.76 -10.00
CA ASN A 250 -20.73 1.41 -9.04
C ASN A 250 -19.78 2.37 -9.76
N PRO A 251 -20.26 3.57 -10.14
CA PRO A 251 -19.46 4.54 -10.85
C PRO A 251 -18.19 4.92 -10.10
N TYR A 252 -17.11 5.16 -10.86
CA TYR A 252 -15.82 5.54 -10.29
C TYR A 252 -15.95 6.80 -9.43
N ARG A 253 -15.79 6.62 -8.12
CA ARG A 253 -15.71 7.72 -7.17
C ARG A 253 -14.29 8.26 -7.16
N MET A 254 -14.16 9.49 -7.62
CA MET A 254 -12.87 10.17 -7.71
C MET A 254 -12.60 10.90 -6.39
N GLU A 255 -11.66 10.35 -5.62
CA GLU A 255 -11.35 10.80 -4.27
C GLU A 255 -9.84 10.82 -4.04
N ALA A 256 -9.38 11.75 -3.21
CA ALA A 256 -8.01 11.81 -2.77
C ALA A 256 -7.89 12.55 -1.44
N VAL A 257 -6.77 12.33 -0.77
CA VAL A 257 -6.39 13.09 0.41
C VAL A 257 -5.62 14.33 -0.02
N VAL A 258 -6.06 15.48 0.45
CA VAL A 258 -5.39 16.77 0.25
C VAL A 258 -4.76 17.17 1.58
N LYS A 259 -3.45 17.42 1.58
CA LYS A 259 -2.68 17.88 2.75
C LYS A 259 -2.31 19.33 2.59
N ASN A 260 -2.46 20.12 3.63
CA ASN A 260 -1.92 21.48 3.70
C ASN A 260 -0.60 21.47 4.48
N ASN A 261 0.51 21.45 3.76
CA ASN A 261 1.87 21.52 4.30
C ASN A 261 2.41 22.97 4.31
N GLY A 262 1.58 23.95 3.94
CA GLY A 262 1.91 25.36 4.00
C GLY A 262 1.88 25.94 5.43
N ALA A 263 2.42 27.14 5.60
CA ALA A 263 2.41 27.85 6.89
C ALA A 263 1.06 28.57 7.17
N THR A 264 0.16 28.64 6.19
CA THR A 264 -1.14 29.29 6.32
C THR A 264 -2.31 28.38 5.94
N SER A 265 -3.48 28.63 6.53
CA SER A 265 -4.71 27.95 6.10
C SER A 265 -5.04 28.31 4.65
N GLN A 266 -5.52 27.33 3.88
CA GLN A 266 -5.83 27.48 2.46
C GLN A 266 -7.33 27.55 2.25
N ALA A 267 -7.82 28.73 1.86
CA ALA A 267 -9.24 28.95 1.56
C ALA A 267 -9.62 28.37 0.19
N ASN A 268 -10.88 27.93 0.07
CA ASN A 268 -11.44 27.36 -1.15
C ASN A 268 -10.62 26.19 -1.74
N THR A 269 -10.00 25.39 -0.88
CA THR A 269 -9.31 24.18 -1.29
C THR A 269 -10.29 23.20 -1.93
N LYS A 270 -9.95 22.70 -3.13
CA LYS A 270 -10.73 21.74 -3.91
C LYS A 270 -9.85 20.63 -4.46
N LEU A 271 -10.42 19.45 -4.51
CA LEU A 271 -9.93 18.37 -5.37
C LEU A 271 -10.54 18.54 -6.77
N HIS A 272 -9.73 18.35 -7.79
CA HIS A 272 -10.13 18.27 -9.19
C HIS A 272 -9.80 16.91 -9.75
N ALA A 273 -10.60 16.45 -10.70
CA ALA A 273 -10.32 15.24 -11.46
C ALA A 273 -10.64 15.44 -12.95
N SER A 274 -9.90 14.76 -13.80
CA SER A 274 -10.13 14.70 -15.24
C SER A 274 -10.00 13.27 -15.71
N VAL A 275 -10.93 12.80 -16.53
CA VAL A 275 -10.87 11.48 -17.15
C VAL A 275 -10.59 11.64 -18.64
N SER A 276 -9.61 10.92 -19.16
CA SER A 276 -9.22 10.92 -20.57
C SER A 276 -9.25 9.51 -21.15
N ASP A 277 -9.48 9.41 -22.46
CA ASP A 277 -9.34 8.15 -23.20
C ASP A 277 -7.87 7.81 -23.50
N ALA A 278 -7.65 6.65 -24.11
CA ALA A 278 -6.33 6.19 -24.52
C ALA A 278 -5.59 7.12 -25.52
N LEU A 279 -6.29 8.05 -26.16
CA LEU A 279 -5.72 9.04 -27.06
C LEU A 279 -5.42 10.38 -26.38
N GLY A 280 -5.75 10.48 -25.07
CA GLY A 280 -5.59 11.71 -24.30
C GLY A 280 -6.75 12.70 -24.46
N ASN A 281 -7.85 12.32 -25.10
CA ASN A 281 -9.02 13.20 -25.19
C ASN A 281 -9.75 13.23 -23.85
N VAL A 282 -9.97 14.42 -23.30
CA VAL A 282 -10.72 14.58 -22.06
C VAL A 282 -12.19 14.23 -22.28
N ILE A 283 -12.67 13.25 -21.53
CA ILE A 283 -14.06 12.77 -21.55
C ILE A 283 -14.91 13.59 -20.59
N THR A 284 -14.40 13.81 -19.37
CA THR A 284 -15.11 14.53 -18.32
C THR A 284 -14.14 15.16 -17.34
N THR A 285 -14.60 16.20 -16.65
CA THR A 285 -13.92 16.84 -15.52
C THR A 285 -14.88 17.00 -14.36
N ALA A 286 -14.35 16.92 -13.14
CA ALA A 286 -15.14 17.10 -11.93
C ALA A 286 -14.33 17.82 -10.85
N SER A 287 -15.02 18.39 -9.87
CA SER A 287 -14.37 19.01 -8.70
C SER A 287 -15.17 18.72 -7.44
N SER A 288 -14.50 18.75 -6.29
CA SER A 288 -15.14 18.70 -4.98
C SER A 288 -15.81 20.02 -4.61
N ASN A 289 -16.62 20.00 -3.57
CA ASN A 289 -16.98 21.23 -2.85
C ASN A 289 -15.72 21.87 -2.25
N PRO A 290 -15.66 23.21 -2.16
CA PRO A 290 -14.56 23.89 -1.52
C PRO A 290 -14.58 23.69 -0.01
N ILE A 291 -13.39 23.58 0.59
CA ILE A 291 -13.19 23.62 2.04
C ILE A 291 -12.13 24.66 2.41
N THR A 292 -11.98 24.92 3.70
CA THR A 292 -10.78 25.60 4.23
C THR A 292 -9.87 24.53 4.82
N SER A 293 -8.74 24.27 4.17
CA SER A 293 -7.75 23.33 4.66
C SER A 293 -6.84 24.01 5.68
N MET A 294 -6.82 23.49 6.89
CA MET A 294 -6.03 24.03 8.01
C MET A 294 -4.57 23.64 7.86
N VAL A 295 -3.67 24.40 8.48
CA VAL A 295 -2.24 24.03 8.56
C VAL A 295 -2.10 22.62 9.14
N ASN A 296 -1.33 21.77 8.49
CA ASN A 296 -1.25 20.34 8.73
C ASN A 296 -2.60 19.62 8.59
N GLY A 297 -3.59 20.24 7.91
CA GLY A 297 -4.87 19.62 7.58
C GLY A 297 -4.67 18.40 6.67
N TYR A 298 -5.49 17.39 6.92
CA TYR A 298 -5.52 16.13 6.20
C TYR A 298 -6.98 15.87 5.86
N ASP A 299 -7.37 16.26 4.65
CA ASP A 299 -8.76 16.29 4.24
C ASP A 299 -9.00 15.29 3.11
N THR A 300 -9.86 14.29 3.32
CA THR A 300 -10.31 13.40 2.25
C THR A 300 -11.41 14.09 1.45
N LEU A 301 -11.13 14.45 0.21
CA LEU A 301 -12.06 15.14 -0.69
C LEU A 301 -12.49 14.21 -1.82
N ALA A 302 -13.77 14.22 -2.14
CA ALA A 302 -14.34 13.55 -3.29
C ALA A 302 -14.99 14.56 -4.25
N THR A 303 -14.90 14.29 -5.55
CA THR A 303 -15.58 15.12 -6.56
C THR A 303 -17.09 15.02 -6.42
N ASN A 304 -17.80 16.09 -6.86
CA ASN A 304 -19.26 16.16 -6.77
C ASN A 304 -19.98 15.20 -7.71
N THR A 305 -19.29 14.68 -8.71
CA THR A 305 -19.83 13.73 -9.69
C THR A 305 -18.85 12.56 -9.82
N ASN A 306 -19.40 11.37 -9.97
CA ASN A 306 -18.64 10.15 -10.27
C ASN A 306 -18.51 9.98 -11.78
N PHE A 307 -17.52 9.19 -12.21
CA PHE A 307 -17.35 8.83 -13.61
C PHE A 307 -18.07 7.50 -13.91
N SER A 308 -19.05 7.53 -14.82
CA SER A 308 -19.67 6.34 -15.40
C SER A 308 -19.16 6.16 -16.83
N PRO A 309 -18.45 5.08 -17.15
CA PRO A 309 -17.90 4.89 -18.49
C PRO A 309 -18.98 4.61 -19.53
N THR A 310 -18.78 5.15 -20.72
CA THR A 310 -19.65 4.94 -21.88
C THR A 310 -18.95 4.24 -23.05
N SER A 311 -17.64 3.99 -22.89
CA SER A 311 -16.80 3.31 -23.89
C SER A 311 -15.88 2.30 -23.23
N TYR A 312 -15.56 1.26 -23.97
CA TYR A 312 -14.56 0.27 -23.58
C TYR A 312 -13.15 0.80 -23.81
N GLY A 313 -12.19 0.17 -23.16
CA GLY A 313 -10.77 0.45 -23.30
C GLY A 313 -10.19 1.23 -22.13
N TYR A 314 -8.98 1.70 -22.33
CA TYR A 314 -8.19 2.38 -21.33
C TYR A 314 -8.67 3.81 -21.08
N HIS A 315 -8.67 4.20 -19.81
CA HIS A 315 -8.96 5.54 -19.33
C HIS A 315 -7.91 5.97 -18.31
N ASP A 316 -7.40 7.21 -18.44
CA ASP A 316 -6.63 7.88 -17.40
C ASP A 316 -7.54 8.71 -16.51
N ILE A 317 -7.38 8.58 -15.21
CA ILE A 317 -8.04 9.43 -14.21
C ILE A 317 -6.95 10.24 -13.51
N SER A 318 -6.93 11.53 -13.76
CA SER A 318 -5.95 12.47 -13.23
C SER A 318 -6.56 13.27 -12.07
N PHE A 319 -5.81 13.45 -10.99
CA PHE A 319 -6.22 14.18 -9.79
C PHE A 319 -5.23 15.28 -9.46
N TRP A 320 -5.72 16.43 -9.04
CA TRP A 320 -4.92 17.52 -8.49
C TRP A 320 -5.76 18.36 -7.53
N ALA A 321 -5.10 19.12 -6.66
CA ALA A 321 -5.78 20.04 -5.75
C ALA A 321 -5.34 21.48 -5.99
N SER A 322 -6.22 22.43 -5.69
CA SER A 322 -5.93 23.87 -5.73
C SER A 322 -6.62 24.61 -4.59
N SER A 323 -6.19 25.84 -4.31
CA SER A 323 -6.85 26.79 -3.42
C SER A 323 -6.77 28.20 -4.00
N ASP A 324 -7.34 29.18 -3.29
CA ASP A 324 -7.23 30.59 -3.72
C ASP A 324 -5.78 31.08 -3.78
N SER A 325 -4.90 30.56 -2.93
CA SER A 325 -3.49 30.98 -2.83
C SER A 325 -2.50 29.98 -3.38
N PHE A 326 -2.95 28.78 -3.81
CA PHE A 326 -2.12 27.74 -4.38
C PHE A 326 -2.79 27.19 -5.65
N PRO A 327 -2.24 27.48 -6.85
CA PRO A 327 -2.96 27.25 -8.10
C PRO A 327 -3.16 25.79 -8.45
N SER A 328 -2.20 24.92 -8.17
CA SER A 328 -2.29 23.49 -8.44
C SER A 328 -1.21 22.71 -7.69
N THR A 329 -1.57 21.53 -7.18
CA THR A 329 -0.60 20.49 -6.83
C THR A 329 -0.04 19.82 -8.08
N ASP A 330 0.93 18.93 -7.89
CA ASP A 330 1.25 17.93 -8.90
C ASP A 330 0.01 17.07 -9.21
N THR A 331 0.03 16.44 -10.38
CA THR A 331 -1.06 15.60 -10.84
C THR A 331 -0.74 14.14 -10.55
N LEU A 332 -1.64 13.47 -9.84
CA LEU A 332 -1.63 12.01 -9.70
C LEU A 332 -2.49 11.38 -10.79
N ILE A 333 -2.03 10.31 -11.39
CA ILE A 333 -2.73 9.61 -12.47
C ILE A 333 -2.95 8.16 -12.09
N ARG A 334 -4.18 7.68 -12.32
CA ARG A 334 -4.54 6.27 -12.26
C ARG A 334 -5.13 5.83 -13.58
N GLY A 335 -4.72 4.64 -14.02
CA GLY A 335 -5.33 4.02 -15.20
C GLY A 335 -6.42 3.02 -14.81
N THR A 336 -7.41 2.84 -15.67
CA THR A 336 -8.38 1.75 -15.61
C THR A 336 -8.73 1.28 -17.01
N VAL A 337 -9.03 -0.01 -17.17
CA VAL A 337 -9.52 -0.59 -18.41
C VAL A 337 -10.98 -0.97 -18.23
N VAL A 338 -11.85 -0.29 -18.95
CA VAL A 338 -13.27 -0.69 -19.04
C VAL A 338 -13.40 -1.83 -20.02
N THR A 339 -13.90 -2.97 -19.53
CA THR A 339 -13.96 -4.22 -20.29
C THR A 339 -15.43 -4.62 -20.57
N ASP A 340 -15.59 -5.62 -21.43
CA ASP A 340 -16.88 -6.29 -21.60
C ASP A 340 -17.11 -7.34 -20.49
N THR A 341 -16.10 -8.18 -20.23
CA THR A 341 -16.27 -9.39 -19.40
C THR A 341 -15.18 -9.62 -18.36
N VAL A 342 -14.04 -8.92 -18.42
CA VAL A 342 -12.90 -9.15 -17.53
C VAL A 342 -12.97 -8.24 -16.32
N TYR A 343 -12.90 -8.84 -15.11
CA TYR A 343 -12.88 -8.13 -13.85
C TYR A 343 -11.57 -8.41 -13.11
N GLY A 344 -10.75 -7.38 -12.86
CA GLY A 344 -9.41 -7.48 -12.32
C GLY A 344 -9.03 -6.32 -11.45
N VAL A 345 -8.06 -6.56 -10.56
CA VAL A 345 -7.53 -5.61 -9.57
C VAL A 345 -6.00 -5.48 -9.66
N ASP A 346 -5.39 -6.07 -10.68
CA ASP A 346 -3.99 -6.45 -10.72
C ASP A 346 -3.18 -5.73 -11.79
N TYR A 347 -3.65 -4.61 -12.30
CA TYR A 347 -2.96 -3.98 -13.41
C TYR A 347 -1.65 -3.32 -12.99
N ASP A 348 -0.57 -3.70 -13.65
CA ASP A 348 0.71 -3.00 -13.65
C ASP A 348 0.96 -2.43 -15.05
N TRP A 349 0.78 -1.13 -15.21
CA TRP A 349 0.89 -0.43 -16.49
C TRP A 349 2.31 -0.46 -17.09
N ASN A 350 3.33 -0.72 -16.27
CA ASN A 350 4.71 -0.77 -16.73
C ASN A 350 5.10 -2.12 -17.34
N THR A 351 4.37 -3.18 -17.01
CA THR A 351 4.74 -4.55 -17.35
C THR A 351 3.64 -5.33 -18.03
N ASP A 352 2.57 -4.68 -18.48
CA ASP A 352 1.34 -5.34 -18.97
C ASP A 352 0.80 -6.40 -18.00
N GLY A 353 0.95 -6.15 -16.72
CA GLY A 353 0.50 -7.05 -15.66
C GLY A 353 1.46 -8.21 -15.34
N ALA A 354 2.52 -8.40 -16.11
CA ALA A 354 3.46 -9.49 -15.91
C ALA A 354 4.71 -8.98 -15.18
N ASN A 355 4.69 -8.92 -13.86
CA ASN A 355 5.90 -8.71 -13.09
C ASN A 355 6.62 -10.03 -12.86
N ALA A 356 7.55 -10.38 -13.74
CA ALA A 356 8.31 -11.63 -13.73
C ALA A 356 9.14 -11.83 -12.45
N GLY A 357 9.43 -10.79 -11.70
CA GLY A 357 10.25 -10.86 -10.48
C GLY A 357 9.46 -11.11 -9.20
N SER A 358 8.13 -11.00 -9.21
CA SER A 358 7.28 -11.01 -8.01
C SER A 358 6.15 -12.02 -8.12
N GLY A 359 5.90 -12.76 -7.03
CA GLY A 359 4.81 -13.74 -6.99
C GLY A 359 4.79 -14.53 -5.68
N TYR A 360 3.78 -15.39 -5.55
CA TYR A 360 3.56 -16.24 -4.39
C TYR A 360 3.49 -17.70 -4.78
N PHE A 361 4.19 -18.55 -4.01
CA PHE A 361 4.22 -19.98 -4.22
C PHE A 361 2.92 -20.66 -3.81
N LEU A 362 2.57 -21.71 -4.57
CA LEU A 362 1.52 -22.65 -4.28
C LEU A 362 2.08 -24.08 -4.12
N GLY A 363 1.41 -24.89 -3.33
CA GLY A 363 1.55 -26.34 -3.43
C GLY A 363 2.56 -27.04 -2.52
N ARG A 364 3.18 -26.38 -1.54
CA ARG A 364 4.13 -27.03 -0.64
C ARG A 364 3.57 -27.50 0.69
N SER A 365 2.38 -27.07 1.07
CA SER A 365 1.72 -27.54 2.31
C SER A 365 0.79 -28.70 2.05
N CYS A 366 0.52 -29.48 3.10
CA CYS A 366 -0.48 -30.53 3.14
C CYS A 366 -1.86 -29.95 2.72
N GLY A 367 -2.50 -30.49 1.70
CA GLY A 367 -3.73 -29.96 1.12
C GLY A 367 -3.56 -28.85 0.08
N GLY A 368 -2.33 -28.37 -0.12
CA GLY A 368 -2.02 -27.29 -1.05
C GLY A 368 -2.17 -25.90 -0.43
N GLN A 369 -2.03 -24.90 -1.26
CA GLN A 369 -2.16 -23.50 -0.88
C GLN A 369 -3.13 -22.81 -1.85
N VAL A 370 -3.85 -21.79 -1.37
CA VAL A 370 -4.78 -21.02 -2.18
C VAL A 370 -4.36 -19.56 -2.20
N LEU A 371 -4.34 -18.98 -3.37
CA LEU A 371 -4.16 -17.54 -3.60
C LEU A 371 -5.42 -16.98 -4.22
N ALA A 372 -5.93 -15.87 -3.72
CA ALA A 372 -7.20 -15.31 -4.18
C ALA A 372 -7.19 -13.78 -4.20
N ASN A 373 -7.95 -13.20 -5.12
CA ASN A 373 -8.38 -11.81 -5.08
C ASN A 373 -9.86 -11.72 -4.72
N ALA A 374 -10.23 -10.75 -3.89
CA ALA A 374 -11.62 -10.46 -3.55
C ALA A 374 -12.23 -9.45 -4.53
N PHE A 375 -13.48 -9.69 -4.90
CA PHE A 375 -14.27 -8.86 -5.84
C PHE A 375 -15.66 -8.63 -5.29
N ASP A 376 -16.11 -7.38 -5.29
CA ASP A 376 -17.47 -7.00 -5.00
C ASP A 376 -18.30 -7.01 -6.27
N ILE A 377 -19.48 -7.62 -6.23
CA ILE A 377 -20.40 -7.66 -7.37
C ILE A 377 -21.48 -6.61 -7.18
N TYR A 378 -21.60 -5.71 -8.14
CA TYR A 378 -22.54 -4.59 -8.12
C TYR A 378 -23.75 -4.82 -9.04
N GLU A 379 -23.60 -5.67 -10.04
CA GLU A 379 -24.69 -6.16 -10.90
C GLU A 379 -24.62 -7.68 -11.05
N ASN A 380 -25.76 -8.33 -10.99
CA ASN A 380 -25.85 -9.79 -11.17
C ASN A 380 -25.18 -10.22 -12.48
N THR A 381 -24.31 -11.21 -12.38
CA THR A 381 -23.55 -11.73 -13.53
C THR A 381 -23.29 -13.23 -13.36
N THR A 382 -22.59 -13.84 -14.30
CA THR A 382 -22.20 -15.25 -14.23
C THR A 382 -20.70 -15.37 -14.42
N LEU A 383 -20.01 -15.96 -13.45
CA LEU A 383 -18.60 -16.33 -13.58
C LEU A 383 -18.49 -17.60 -14.39
N THR A 384 -17.71 -17.57 -15.46
CA THR A 384 -17.51 -18.72 -16.36
C THR A 384 -16.11 -19.31 -16.27
N SER A 385 -15.11 -18.46 -16.02
CA SER A 385 -13.71 -18.86 -15.90
C SER A 385 -12.92 -17.89 -15.05
N ILE A 386 -11.74 -18.30 -14.62
CA ILE A 386 -10.77 -17.46 -13.94
C ILE A 386 -9.48 -17.48 -14.77
N SER A 387 -8.92 -16.30 -15.00
CA SER A 387 -7.58 -16.11 -15.59
C SER A 387 -6.56 -15.78 -14.52
N PHE A 388 -5.36 -16.32 -14.65
CA PHE A 388 -4.23 -16.01 -13.77
C PHE A 388 -2.91 -16.06 -14.55
N HIS A 389 -1.91 -15.32 -14.07
CA HIS A 389 -0.59 -15.30 -14.69
C HIS A 389 0.36 -16.26 -13.97
N VAL A 390 0.84 -17.26 -14.68
CA VAL A 390 1.83 -18.22 -14.21
C VAL A 390 3.22 -17.59 -14.32
N ASN A 391 3.91 -17.48 -13.18
CA ASN A 391 5.24 -16.87 -13.14
C ASN A 391 6.31 -17.79 -13.79
N ASP A 392 7.39 -17.19 -14.29
CA ASP A 392 8.52 -17.88 -14.95
C ASP A 392 9.26 -18.89 -14.05
N LYS A 393 9.11 -18.79 -12.72
CA LYS A 393 9.68 -19.70 -11.72
C LYS A 393 8.79 -20.90 -11.40
N SER A 394 7.67 -21.06 -12.09
CA SER A 394 6.79 -22.22 -11.94
C SER A 394 7.37 -23.46 -12.59
N CYS A 395 7.03 -24.64 -12.05
CA CYS A 395 7.46 -25.92 -12.62
C CYS A 395 6.45 -26.44 -13.64
N VAL A 396 6.93 -26.87 -14.82
CA VAL A 396 6.12 -27.66 -15.74
C VAL A 396 5.74 -29.00 -15.06
N GLY A 397 4.48 -29.38 -15.14
CA GLY A 397 3.95 -30.56 -14.46
C GLY A 397 3.27 -30.26 -13.11
N ALA A 398 3.40 -29.06 -12.57
CA ALA A 398 2.67 -28.66 -11.37
C ALA A 398 1.16 -28.67 -11.62
N GLU A 399 0.40 -29.26 -10.69
CA GLU A 399 -1.06 -29.35 -10.76
C GLU A 399 -1.72 -28.25 -9.95
N LEU A 400 -2.69 -27.59 -10.55
CA LEU A 400 -3.50 -26.57 -9.91
C LEU A 400 -4.95 -26.62 -10.41
N ASN A 401 -5.87 -26.00 -9.70
CA ASN A 401 -7.24 -25.72 -10.15
C ASN A 401 -7.66 -24.31 -9.72
N ILE A 402 -8.67 -23.78 -10.36
CA ILE A 402 -9.33 -22.56 -9.90
C ILE A 402 -10.47 -22.89 -8.94
N GLU A 403 -10.73 -21.99 -8.01
CA GLU A 403 -11.80 -22.11 -7.03
C GLU A 403 -12.52 -20.77 -6.84
N LEU A 404 -13.79 -20.84 -6.52
CA LEU A 404 -14.62 -19.70 -6.16
C LEU A 404 -15.06 -19.81 -4.70
N TYR A 405 -14.93 -18.71 -3.96
CA TYR A 405 -15.42 -18.61 -2.59
C TYR A 405 -16.32 -17.39 -2.42
N GLU A 406 -17.31 -17.48 -1.53
CA GLU A 406 -17.92 -16.28 -0.95
C GLU A 406 -16.98 -15.72 0.12
N THR A 407 -16.70 -14.41 0.05
CA THR A 407 -15.72 -13.77 0.96
C THR A 407 -16.20 -13.79 2.41
N ASN A 408 -17.49 -13.56 2.63
CA ASN A 408 -18.07 -13.64 3.97
C ASN A 408 -18.18 -15.11 4.41
N GLY A 409 -17.49 -15.45 5.49
CA GLY A 409 -17.42 -16.83 5.96
C GLY A 409 -16.47 -17.73 5.20
N GLN A 410 -15.85 -17.24 4.10
CA GLN A 410 -14.87 -17.97 3.28
C GLN A 410 -15.43 -19.33 2.79
N ILE A 411 -16.67 -19.29 2.30
CA ILE A 411 -17.43 -20.46 1.91
C ILE A 411 -17.04 -20.87 0.48
N TRP A 412 -16.54 -22.09 0.32
CA TRP A 412 -16.28 -22.67 -0.99
C TRP A 412 -17.59 -22.87 -1.80
N LEU A 413 -17.58 -22.53 -3.07
CA LEU A 413 -18.77 -22.53 -3.93
C LEU A 413 -18.62 -23.41 -5.18
N GLU A 414 -17.51 -23.29 -5.91
CA GLU A 414 -17.31 -23.99 -7.20
C GLU A 414 -15.80 -24.12 -7.48
N GLU A 415 -15.43 -25.04 -8.38
CA GLU A 415 -14.05 -25.26 -8.83
C GLU A 415 -13.98 -25.64 -10.32
N SER A 416 -12.76 -25.83 -10.83
CA SER A 416 -12.48 -26.41 -12.15
C SER A 416 -12.00 -27.85 -12.06
N ASP A 417 -11.92 -28.53 -13.20
CA ASP A 417 -11.04 -29.68 -13.34
C ASP A 417 -9.58 -29.28 -13.05
N PRO A 418 -8.75 -30.23 -12.56
CA PRO A 418 -7.33 -29.99 -12.41
C PRO A 418 -6.65 -29.64 -13.74
N HIS A 419 -5.75 -28.65 -13.69
CA HIS A 419 -4.92 -28.24 -14.81
C HIS A 419 -3.44 -28.56 -14.49
N ILE A 420 -2.75 -29.21 -15.42
CA ILE A 420 -1.32 -29.52 -15.31
C ILE A 420 -0.55 -28.50 -16.15
N LEU A 421 0.33 -27.73 -15.51
CA LEU A 421 1.11 -26.71 -16.20
C LEU A 421 2.02 -27.32 -17.29
N THR A 422 1.89 -26.77 -18.48
CA THR A 422 2.71 -27.08 -19.65
C THR A 422 3.80 -26.02 -19.84
N ALA A 423 4.75 -26.27 -20.73
CA ALA A 423 5.78 -25.30 -21.05
C ALA A 423 5.23 -23.99 -21.66
N SER A 424 4.08 -24.03 -22.31
CA SER A 424 3.41 -22.84 -22.86
C SER A 424 2.72 -21.99 -21.80
N ASP A 425 2.44 -22.54 -20.63
CA ASP A 425 1.78 -21.82 -19.54
C ASP A 425 2.77 -20.99 -18.72
N ILE A 426 4.05 -21.32 -18.77
CA ILE A 426 5.09 -20.63 -18.02
C ILE A 426 5.27 -19.19 -18.56
N ASN A 427 5.27 -18.23 -17.66
CA ASN A 427 5.34 -16.79 -17.95
C ASN A 427 4.23 -16.30 -18.89
N SER A 428 3.02 -16.84 -18.70
CA SER A 428 1.85 -16.48 -19.52
C SER A 428 0.56 -16.48 -18.73
N TRP A 429 -0.46 -15.85 -19.30
CA TRP A 429 -1.82 -15.91 -18.79
C TRP A 429 -2.45 -17.26 -19.14
N VAL A 430 -3.04 -17.90 -18.14
CA VAL A 430 -3.81 -19.14 -18.27
C VAL A 430 -5.25 -18.86 -17.86
N THR A 431 -6.21 -19.31 -18.66
CA THR A 431 -7.64 -19.20 -18.37
C THR A 431 -8.23 -20.61 -18.25
N ILE A 432 -8.86 -20.88 -17.10
CA ILE A 432 -9.48 -22.16 -16.83
C ILE A 432 -10.98 -21.95 -16.60
N PRO A 433 -11.86 -22.74 -17.27
CA PRO A 433 -13.29 -22.70 -17.01
C PRO A 433 -13.65 -23.35 -15.67
N LEU A 434 -14.70 -22.86 -15.03
CA LEU A 434 -15.36 -23.55 -13.93
C LEU A 434 -16.04 -24.84 -14.44
N LEU A 435 -16.19 -25.85 -13.60
CA LEU A 435 -16.97 -27.04 -13.92
C LEU A 435 -18.40 -26.68 -14.32
N THR A 436 -18.98 -25.74 -13.58
CA THR A 436 -20.29 -25.16 -13.89
C THR A 436 -20.22 -23.64 -13.78
N PRO A 437 -20.67 -22.87 -14.80
CA PRO A 437 -20.79 -21.43 -14.67
C PRO A 437 -21.61 -21.05 -13.44
N TYR A 438 -21.08 -20.16 -12.60
CA TYR A 438 -21.64 -19.84 -11.30
C TYR A 438 -22.31 -18.45 -11.30
N PRO A 439 -23.58 -18.31 -10.85
CA PRO A 439 -24.25 -17.02 -10.75
C PRO A 439 -23.66 -16.21 -9.58
N LEU A 440 -23.25 -14.98 -9.85
CA LEU A 440 -22.80 -14.01 -8.86
C LEU A 440 -23.88 -12.96 -8.63
N PHE A 441 -24.13 -12.62 -7.36
CA PHE A 441 -25.22 -11.74 -6.97
C PHE A 441 -24.71 -10.38 -6.53
N ALA A 442 -25.38 -9.31 -7.00
CA ALA A 442 -25.10 -7.95 -6.56
C ALA A 442 -25.22 -7.80 -5.04
N GLY A 443 -24.31 -7.03 -4.46
CA GLY A 443 -24.22 -6.82 -3.01
C GLY A 443 -23.45 -7.93 -2.26
N THR A 444 -22.83 -8.87 -2.97
CA THR A 444 -22.03 -9.96 -2.40
C THR A 444 -20.58 -9.86 -2.89
N SER A 445 -19.65 -10.14 -2.00
CA SER A 445 -18.22 -10.23 -2.32
C SER A 445 -17.80 -11.68 -2.51
N TYR A 446 -17.03 -11.95 -3.56
CA TYR A 446 -16.50 -13.27 -3.89
C TYR A 446 -14.98 -13.24 -4.02
N MET A 447 -14.34 -14.38 -3.82
CA MET A 447 -12.91 -14.56 -4.07
C MET A 447 -12.71 -15.48 -5.27
N ALA A 448 -12.05 -14.96 -6.31
CA ALA A 448 -11.50 -15.76 -7.39
C ALA A 448 -10.14 -16.29 -6.97
N ALA A 449 -9.96 -17.58 -6.98
CA ALA A 449 -8.83 -18.24 -6.38
C ALA A 449 -8.13 -19.26 -7.30
N VAL A 450 -6.83 -19.46 -7.05
CA VAL A 450 -6.03 -20.53 -7.63
C VAL A 450 -5.50 -21.38 -6.49
N ARG A 451 -5.79 -22.67 -6.52
CA ARG A 451 -5.26 -23.68 -5.59
C ARG A 451 -4.14 -24.45 -6.26
N GLY A 452 -2.94 -24.46 -5.68
CA GLY A 452 -1.87 -25.38 -6.07
C GLY A 452 -1.96 -26.64 -5.25
N ARG A 453 -1.87 -27.79 -5.92
CA ARG A 453 -1.87 -29.10 -5.26
C ARG A 453 -0.52 -29.39 -4.61
N GLN A 454 -0.54 -30.15 -3.53
CA GLN A 454 0.70 -30.54 -2.85
C GLN A 454 1.57 -31.41 -3.77
N HIS A 455 2.79 -30.96 -4.00
CA HIS A 455 3.83 -31.75 -4.65
C HIS A 455 5.19 -31.50 -4.00
N PRO A 456 6.04 -32.52 -3.79
CA PRO A 456 7.31 -32.35 -3.09
C PRO A 456 8.33 -31.51 -3.85
N LEU A 457 8.27 -31.47 -5.18
CA LEU A 457 9.24 -30.80 -6.04
C LEU A 457 8.61 -29.76 -6.97
N ASP A 458 7.47 -30.08 -7.58
CA ASP A 458 6.84 -29.22 -8.56
C ASP A 458 5.92 -28.20 -7.87
N THR A 459 6.28 -26.95 -7.96
CA THR A 459 5.55 -25.83 -7.39
C THR A 459 5.12 -24.89 -8.49
N SER A 460 3.94 -24.29 -8.33
CA SER A 460 3.50 -23.17 -9.13
C SER A 460 3.67 -21.86 -8.38
N LEU A 461 3.92 -20.79 -9.11
CA LEU A 461 4.03 -19.44 -8.62
C LEU A 461 3.06 -18.56 -9.40
N ILE A 462 2.18 -17.86 -8.71
CA ILE A 462 1.28 -16.88 -9.32
C ILE A 462 1.91 -15.51 -9.20
N SER A 463 2.01 -14.79 -10.32
CA SER A 463 2.59 -13.45 -10.37
C SER A 463 1.75 -12.44 -9.59
N SER A 464 2.40 -11.38 -9.12
CA SER A 464 1.76 -10.29 -8.39
C SER A 464 2.29 -8.94 -8.86
N THR A 465 1.48 -7.89 -8.70
CA THR A 465 1.88 -6.49 -8.91
C THR A 465 2.33 -5.86 -7.61
N THR A 466 2.88 -4.65 -7.71
CA THR A 466 3.25 -3.82 -6.55
C THR A 466 2.05 -3.14 -5.91
N ASN A 467 0.91 -3.06 -6.59
CA ASN A 467 -0.27 -2.37 -6.07
C ASN A 467 -0.85 -3.10 -4.85
N PRO A 468 -1.05 -2.43 -3.72
CA PRO A 468 -1.73 -3.03 -2.57
C PRO A 468 -3.19 -3.30 -2.93
N ASN A 469 -3.69 -4.47 -2.53
CA ASN A 469 -5.07 -4.83 -2.80
C ASN A 469 -5.64 -5.86 -1.81
N THR A 470 -6.89 -6.27 -2.01
CA THR A 470 -7.64 -7.22 -1.20
C THR A 470 -7.24 -8.68 -1.42
N SER A 471 -6.02 -8.93 -1.80
CA SER A 471 -5.52 -10.28 -2.03
C SER A 471 -5.42 -11.10 -0.73
N ARG A 472 -5.68 -12.39 -0.83
CA ARG A 472 -5.74 -13.34 0.27
C ARG A 472 -4.84 -14.56 -0.03
N TYR A 473 -4.36 -15.14 1.03
CA TYR A 473 -3.60 -16.37 1.00
C TYR A 473 -4.14 -17.34 2.05
N LEU A 474 -4.46 -18.54 1.65
CA LEU A 474 -4.81 -19.63 2.55
C LEU A 474 -3.63 -20.60 2.67
N GLN A 475 -3.12 -20.74 3.87
CA GLN A 475 -2.23 -21.82 4.24
C GLN A 475 -3.09 -22.99 4.77
N ASP A 476 -3.34 -23.96 3.91
CA ASP A 476 -4.05 -25.18 4.31
C ASP A 476 -3.09 -26.15 4.98
N ASN A 477 -3.35 -26.48 6.23
CA ASN A 477 -2.61 -27.44 7.03
C ASN A 477 -3.44 -28.73 7.22
N CYS A 478 -3.71 -29.47 6.11
CA CYS A 478 -4.47 -30.72 6.14
C CYS A 478 -5.90 -30.56 6.71
N GLY A 479 -6.63 -29.54 6.25
CA GLY A 479 -8.04 -29.31 6.65
C GLY A 479 -8.24 -28.38 7.82
N SER A 480 -7.19 -27.70 8.31
CA SER A 480 -7.26 -26.61 9.26
C SER A 480 -6.54 -25.37 8.70
N GLY A 481 -7.12 -24.73 7.69
CA GLY A 481 -6.50 -23.61 7.03
C GLY A 481 -6.75 -22.28 7.74
N THR A 482 -5.81 -21.34 7.58
CA THR A 482 -5.97 -19.95 8.02
C THR A 482 -5.76 -19.01 6.82
N TRP A 483 -6.70 -18.10 6.64
CA TRP A 483 -6.61 -17.05 5.63
C TRP A 483 -5.81 -15.86 6.14
N TYR A 484 -4.90 -15.38 5.31
CA TYR A 484 -4.09 -14.19 5.56
C TYR A 484 -4.34 -13.15 4.46
N THR A 485 -4.22 -11.89 4.81
CA THR A 485 -4.17 -10.79 3.82
C THR A 485 -2.74 -10.62 3.34
N ILE A 486 -2.55 -10.41 2.05
CA ILE A 486 -1.25 -10.09 1.45
C ILE A 486 -1.26 -8.69 0.86
N SER A 487 -0.08 -8.05 0.82
CA SER A 487 0.07 -6.62 0.51
C SER A 487 0.28 -6.31 -0.97
N LYS A 488 0.18 -7.32 -1.83
CA LYS A 488 0.33 -7.16 -3.29
C LYS A 488 -0.90 -7.70 -3.99
N ALA A 489 -1.29 -7.09 -5.11
CA ALA A 489 -2.33 -7.64 -5.95
C ALA A 489 -1.82 -8.86 -6.73
N LEU A 490 -2.53 -9.97 -6.64
CA LEU A 490 -2.26 -11.15 -7.46
C LEU A 490 -2.80 -10.94 -8.88
N LEU A 491 -2.10 -11.48 -9.87
CA LEU A 491 -2.58 -11.48 -11.24
C LEU A 491 -3.62 -12.60 -11.41
N ILE A 492 -4.80 -12.39 -10.83
CA ILE A 492 -5.97 -13.28 -10.87
C ILE A 492 -7.20 -12.44 -11.22
N ARG A 493 -7.94 -12.84 -12.25
CA ARG A 493 -9.10 -12.11 -12.80
C ARG A 493 -10.31 -13.02 -12.96
N MET A 494 -11.49 -12.45 -12.75
CA MET A 494 -12.77 -13.09 -13.09
C MET A 494 -13.11 -12.84 -14.56
N ASN A 495 -13.70 -13.83 -15.23
CA ASN A 495 -14.26 -13.66 -16.56
C ASN A 495 -15.76 -13.98 -16.56
N PHE A 496 -16.54 -13.04 -17.07
CA PHE A 496 -17.97 -13.14 -17.24
C PHE A 496 -18.29 -13.38 -18.74
N GLY A 497 -19.29 -14.15 -19.05
CA GLY A 497 -19.67 -14.39 -20.44
C GLY A 497 -19.27 -15.77 -20.97
N THR A 498 -19.51 -16.02 -22.24
CA THR A 498 -19.26 -17.33 -22.85
C THR A 498 -17.77 -17.58 -23.05
N ILE A 499 -17.33 -18.78 -22.69
CA ILE A 499 -16.01 -19.29 -23.05
C ILE A 499 -15.97 -19.50 -24.57
N ASN A 500 -15.19 -18.73 -25.29
CA ASN A 500 -14.97 -18.92 -26.73
C ASN A 500 -13.81 -19.88 -26.97
#